data_cd9aec8d61375ecd171afb8aa553257b
#
_entry.id   cd9aec8d61375ecd171afb8aa553257b
#
_cell.length_a   1.000
_cell.length_b   1.000
_cell.length_c   1.000
_cell.angle_alpha   90.00
_cell.angle_beta   90.00
_cell.angle_gamma   90.00
#
_symmetry.space_group_name_H-M   'P 1'
#
loop_
_entity.id
_entity.type
_entity.pdbx_description
1 polymer ?
#
loop_
_entity_poly.entity_id
_entity_poly.type
_entity_poly.pdbx_seq_one_letter_code
_entity_poly.pdbx_strand_id
1 'polypeptide(L)'
;NLNVIHPYRFLAIQGPLIAKILNQYISKKKKMIYIADVFTNVGLSIILMDLNIKNLSISTNLNKELTKKIQSLADVRGVNIYFTEKFKFV
;
A
#
# COMPACT_ATOMS: atom_id res chain seq x y z
N ASN A 1 11.42 -5.61 12.27
CA ASN A 1 10.21 -6.08 11.58
C ASN A 1 10.51 -6.40 10.12
N LEU A 2 9.90 -7.46 9.62
CA LEU A 2 10.02 -7.85 8.22
C LEU A 2 8.90 -7.22 7.40
N ASN A 3 9.28 -6.47 6.37
CA ASN A 3 8.32 -5.88 5.45
C ASN A 3 8.02 -6.87 4.33
N VAL A 4 6.74 -7.20 4.17
CA VAL A 4 6.25 -8.04 3.08
C VAL A 4 5.62 -7.12 2.05
N ILE A 5 6.29 -6.94 0.92
CA ILE A 5 5.85 -6.03 -0.13
C ILE A 5 5.03 -6.82 -1.14
N HIS A 6 3.79 -6.36 -1.40
CA HIS A 6 2.94 -6.91 -2.46
C HIS A 6 3.12 -6.03 -3.69
N PRO A 7 3.88 -6.46 -4.70
CA PRO A 7 4.18 -5.60 -5.85
C PRO A 7 2.94 -5.25 -6.65
N TYR A 8 2.90 -4.04 -7.18
CA TYR A 8 1.75 -3.53 -7.92
C TYR A 8 1.37 -4.41 -9.10
N ARG A 9 2.36 -4.95 -9.82
CA ARG A 9 2.09 -5.79 -10.98
C ARG A 9 1.26 -7.04 -10.64
N PHE A 10 1.44 -7.60 -9.44
CA PHE A 10 0.62 -8.72 -8.98
C PHE A 10 -0.71 -8.24 -8.41
N LEU A 11 -0.66 -7.17 -7.62
CA LEU A 11 -1.85 -6.60 -6.99
C LEU A 11 -2.88 -6.15 -8.04
N ALA A 12 -2.42 -5.54 -9.13
CA ALA A 12 -3.29 -5.06 -10.22
C ALA A 12 -4.03 -6.22 -10.90
N ILE A 13 -3.40 -7.39 -10.98
CA ILE A 13 -4.00 -8.58 -11.59
C ILE A 13 -4.92 -9.30 -10.60
N GLN A 14 -4.46 -9.46 -9.35
CA GLN A 14 -5.16 -10.22 -8.31
C GLN A 14 -6.34 -9.47 -7.71
N GLY A 15 -6.26 -8.14 -7.68
CA GLY A 15 -7.32 -7.29 -7.17
C GLY A 15 -7.25 -7.02 -5.67
N PRO A 16 -8.05 -6.04 -5.20
CA PRO A 16 -7.97 -5.57 -3.80
C PRO A 16 -8.43 -6.60 -2.77
N LEU A 17 -9.28 -7.54 -3.14
CA LEU A 17 -9.73 -8.57 -2.21
C LEU A 17 -8.59 -9.48 -1.77
N ILE A 18 -7.68 -9.81 -2.68
CA ILE A 18 -6.49 -10.60 -2.35
C ILE A 18 -5.60 -9.81 -1.38
N ALA A 19 -5.45 -8.50 -1.60
CA ALA A 19 -4.71 -7.64 -0.67
C ALA A 19 -5.31 -7.69 0.74
N LYS A 20 -6.64 -7.63 0.84
CA LYS A 20 -7.32 -7.73 2.13
C LYS A 20 -7.02 -9.05 2.83
N ILE A 21 -7.10 -10.16 2.10
CA ILE A 21 -6.84 -11.50 2.66
C ILE A 21 -5.39 -11.62 3.14
N LEU A 22 -4.43 -11.21 2.30
CA LEU A 22 -3.02 -11.26 2.65
C LEU A 22 -2.69 -10.33 3.83
N ASN A 23 -3.29 -9.16 3.87
CA ASN A 23 -3.09 -8.23 4.97
C ASN A 23 -3.56 -8.84 6.29
N GLN A 24 -4.74 -9.47 6.30
CA GLN A 24 -5.27 -10.11 7.49
C GLN A 24 -4.38 -11.27 7.96
N TYR A 25 -3.87 -12.05 7.01
CA TYR A 25 -3.00 -13.17 7.32
C TYR A 25 -1.66 -12.70 7.91
N ILE A 26 -1.03 -11.73 7.25
CA ILE A 26 0.30 -11.24 7.64
C ILE A 26 0.25 -10.42 8.92
N SER A 27 -0.81 -9.63 9.12
CA SER A 27 -0.93 -8.78 10.31
C SER A 27 -1.04 -9.58 11.61
N LYS A 28 -1.38 -10.85 11.54
CA LYS A 28 -1.38 -11.75 12.70
C LYS A 28 0.02 -12.21 13.08
N LYS A 29 1.01 -11.99 12.24
CA LYS A 29 2.41 -12.38 12.50
C LYS A 29 3.12 -11.23 13.20
N LYS A 30 3.70 -11.48 14.37
CA LYS A 30 4.23 -10.45 15.26
C LYS A 30 5.34 -9.57 14.65
N LYS A 31 6.11 -10.06 13.70
CA LYS A 31 7.26 -9.35 13.17
C LYS A 31 7.15 -9.07 11.68
N MET A 32 5.95 -9.12 11.14
CA MET A 32 5.72 -8.94 9.72
C MET A 32 4.75 -7.79 9.48
N ILE A 33 5.05 -6.97 8.48
CA ILE A 33 4.22 -5.85 8.07
C ILE A 33 3.91 -6.03 6.59
N TYR A 34 2.62 -6.05 6.25
CA TYR A 34 2.17 -6.12 4.87
C TYR A 34 2.11 -4.72 4.29
N ILE A 35 2.79 -4.50 3.17
CA ILE A 35 2.79 -3.23 2.45
C ILE A 35 2.28 -3.49 1.03
N ALA A 36 1.18 -2.84 0.65
CA ALA A 36 0.62 -2.94 -0.69
C ALA A 36 1.17 -1.81 -1.55
N ASP A 37 1.80 -2.16 -2.67
CA ASP A 37 2.32 -1.18 -3.61
C ASP A 37 1.23 -0.80 -4.60
N VAL A 38 0.76 0.43 -4.51
CA VAL A 38 -0.25 0.95 -5.44
C VAL A 38 0.39 1.72 -6.60
N PHE A 39 1.70 1.91 -6.56
CA PHE A 39 2.48 2.60 -7.58
C PHE A 39 1.89 4.00 -7.85
N THR A 40 1.28 4.23 -9.02
CA THR A 40 0.64 5.53 -9.35
C THR A 40 -0.89 5.43 -9.40
N ASN A 41 -1.46 4.32 -8.96
CA ASN A 41 -2.90 4.09 -9.04
C ASN A 41 -3.61 4.68 -7.82
N VAL A 42 -4.05 5.93 -7.93
CA VAL A 42 -4.72 6.66 -6.84
C VAL A 42 -6.03 5.98 -6.44
N GLY A 43 -6.82 5.53 -7.42
CA GLY A 43 -8.08 4.85 -7.13
C GLY A 43 -7.88 3.60 -6.29
N LEU A 44 -6.86 2.81 -6.61
CA LEU A 44 -6.53 1.62 -5.84
C LEU A 44 -6.14 1.97 -4.41
N SER A 45 -5.38 3.06 -4.21
CA SER A 45 -4.98 3.47 -2.85
C SER A 45 -6.20 3.74 -1.98
N ILE A 46 -7.21 4.39 -2.51
CA ILE A 46 -8.45 4.70 -1.78
C ILE A 46 -9.20 3.42 -1.43
N ILE A 47 -9.33 2.52 -2.39
CA ILE A 47 -9.99 1.23 -2.17
C ILE A 47 -9.29 0.44 -1.06
N LEU A 48 -7.96 0.39 -1.07
CA LEU A 48 -7.21 -0.34 -0.06
C LEU A 48 -7.33 0.31 1.33
N MET A 49 -7.36 1.64 1.40
CA MET A 49 -7.60 2.32 2.67
C MET A 49 -9.00 1.98 3.22
N ASP A 50 -10.00 1.90 2.35
CA ASP A 50 -11.35 1.51 2.74
C ASP A 50 -11.40 0.07 3.25
N LEU A 51 -10.49 -0.78 2.82
CA LEU A 51 -10.34 -2.15 3.28
C LEU A 51 -9.48 -2.28 4.54
N ASN A 52 -9.15 -1.17 5.17
CA ASN A 52 -8.33 -1.10 6.40
C ASN A 52 -6.90 -1.60 6.22
N ILE A 53 -6.34 -1.47 5.04
CA ILE A 53 -4.92 -1.73 4.82
C ILE A 53 -4.15 -0.50 5.30
N LYS A 54 -3.23 -0.71 6.23
CA LYS A 54 -2.59 0.39 6.97
C LYS A 54 -1.23 0.78 6.42
N ASN A 55 -0.68 0.04 5.46
CA ASN A 55 0.64 0.33 4.91
C ASN A 55 0.59 0.24 3.39
N LEU A 56 0.84 1.36 2.74
CA LEU A 56 0.81 1.47 1.28
C LEU A 56 2.12 2.07 0.80
N SER A 57 2.54 1.71 -0.41
CA SER A 57 3.64 2.41 -1.08
C SER A 57 3.13 3.05 -2.37
N ILE A 58 3.62 4.26 -2.62
CA ILE A 58 3.31 5.02 -3.83
C ILE A 58 4.60 5.41 -4.54
N SER A 59 4.53 5.61 -5.86
CA SER A 59 5.70 5.99 -6.63
C SER A 59 6.07 7.45 -6.43
N THR A 60 7.36 7.75 -6.38
CA THR A 60 7.85 9.14 -6.41
C THR A 60 7.52 9.85 -7.73
N ASN A 61 7.16 9.07 -8.77
CA ASN A 61 6.74 9.63 -10.06
C ASN A 61 5.32 10.19 -10.04
N LEU A 62 4.57 9.91 -8.98
CA LEU A 62 3.22 10.44 -8.85
C LEU A 62 3.28 11.97 -8.69
N ASN A 63 2.35 12.66 -9.36
CA ASN A 63 2.19 14.11 -9.29
C ASN A 63 2.15 14.57 -7.82
N LYS A 64 2.81 15.70 -7.54
CA LYS A 64 2.92 16.22 -6.16
C LYS A 64 1.56 16.53 -5.54
N GLU A 65 0.64 17.05 -6.32
CA GLU A 65 -0.70 17.37 -5.84
C GLU A 65 -1.45 16.10 -5.41
N LEU A 66 -1.39 15.06 -6.23
CA LEU A 66 -2.00 13.77 -5.91
C LEU A 66 -1.32 13.11 -4.71
N THR A 67 0.00 13.22 -4.63
CA THR A 67 0.75 12.71 -3.48
C THR A 67 0.28 13.36 -2.18
N LYS A 68 0.11 14.68 -2.19
CA LYS A 68 -0.39 15.40 -1.02
C LYS A 68 -1.79 14.96 -0.63
N LYS A 69 -2.67 14.75 -1.60
CA LYS A 69 -4.03 14.30 -1.36
C LYS A 69 -4.05 12.91 -0.71
N ILE A 70 -3.23 11.99 -1.24
CA ILE A 70 -3.12 10.66 -0.68
C ILE A 70 -2.58 10.72 0.75
N GLN A 71 -1.55 11.52 0.99
CA GLN A 71 -0.97 11.64 2.33
C GLN A 71 -1.95 12.25 3.33
N SER A 72 -2.71 13.26 2.92
CA SER A 72 -3.73 13.85 3.78
C SER A 72 -4.81 12.84 4.16
N LEU A 73 -5.27 12.05 3.19
CA LEU A 73 -6.26 11.01 3.44
C LEU A 73 -5.68 9.91 4.34
N ALA A 74 -4.43 9.53 4.10
CA ALA A 74 -3.74 8.53 4.90
C ALA A 74 -3.60 8.99 6.36
N ASP A 75 -3.24 10.26 6.58
CA ASP A 75 -3.11 10.82 7.93
C ASP A 75 -4.42 10.73 8.70
N VAL A 76 -5.54 11.06 8.05
CA VAL A 76 -6.86 10.98 8.68
C VAL A 76 -7.21 9.54 9.05
N ARG A 77 -6.80 8.56 8.25
CA ARG A 77 -7.15 7.15 8.45
C ARG A 77 -6.08 6.35 9.20
N GLY A 78 -4.99 6.99 9.60
CA GLY A 78 -3.90 6.29 10.28
C GLY A 78 -3.15 5.31 9.38
N VAL A 79 -3.02 5.64 8.09
CA VAL A 79 -2.31 4.81 7.11
C VAL A 79 -0.91 5.34 6.93
N ASN A 80 0.08 4.44 6.92
CA ASN A 80 1.47 4.77 6.67
C ASN A 80 1.76 4.73 5.17
N ILE A 81 2.39 5.77 4.65
CA ILE A 81 2.74 5.87 3.24
C ILE A 81 4.25 5.73 3.09
N TYR A 82 4.66 4.80 2.25
CA TYR A 82 6.05 4.58 1.86
C TYR A 82 6.21 4.91 0.38
N PHE A 83 7.44 5.07 -0.08
CA PHE A 83 7.70 5.28 -1.50
C PHE A 83 8.22 3.99 -2.13
N THR A 84 7.61 3.61 -3.25
CA THR A 84 7.92 2.38 -3.99
C THR A 84 9.40 2.25 -4.27
N GLU A 85 10.05 3.35 -4.65
CA GLU A 85 11.46 3.36 -5.06
C GLU A 85 12.42 3.08 -3.92
N LYS A 86 11.97 3.11 -2.67
CA LYS A 86 12.79 2.73 -1.52
C LYS A 86 12.97 1.22 -1.39
N PHE A 87 12.10 0.45 -2.03
CA PHE A 87 12.14 -1.00 -1.96
C PHE A 87 12.80 -1.57 -3.21
N LYS A 88 13.65 -2.57 -3.01
CA LYS A 88 14.24 -3.29 -4.14
C LYS A 88 13.40 -4.53 -4.40
N PHE A 89 12.80 -4.58 -5.58
CA PHE A 89 12.09 -5.77 -6.04
C PHE A 89 13.06 -6.62 -6.85
N VAL A 90 13.23 -7.85 -6.44
CA VAL A 90 14.11 -8.77 -7.12
C VAL A 90 13.31 -9.59 -8.15
#